data_71ef12486d569008a54129a3e7e28b1a
#
_entry.id   71ef12486d569008a54129a3e7e28b1a
#
_cell.length_a   1.000
_cell.length_b   1.000
_cell.length_c   1.000
_cell.angle_alpha   90.00
_cell.angle_beta   90.00
_cell.angle_gamma   90.00
#
_symmetry.space_group_name_H-M   'P 1'
#
loop_
_entity.id
_entity.type
_entity.pdbx_description
1 polymer ?
#
loop_
_entity_poly.entity_id
_entity_poly.type
_entity_poly.pdbx_seq_one_letter_code
_entity_poly.pdbx_strand_id
1 'polypeptide(L)'
;MVNQRYPESAGKTKTETMITIFTPTYNRAEFLAPLYDSIKNQSSKDFEWVIVDDGSTDNTHSTVAEIISSHDGSFPIRYFKKPNGGKHTAINMGVNVAEGELFLILDSDDELPPTAIETIEKRYKMIMSDKTLSGVCGYMAHRNGEIIGKPIINTTASSLELRYKHNISGDMCEVFRTSVLKEFPFPEISGEKFCPEALVWNRIAQKYRLLVFPDVIYLRDYIDGGVTDNIVRIR
;
A
#
# COMPACT_ATOMS: atom_id res chain seq x y z
N MET A 1 -2.29 24.27 0.82
CA MET A 1 -2.43 22.96 1.47
C MET A 1 -3.69 23.00 2.33
N VAL A 2 -4.75 22.31 1.92
CA VAL A 2 -5.97 22.21 2.72
C VAL A 2 -5.83 20.93 3.53
N ASN A 3 -5.38 21.08 4.78
CA ASN A 3 -5.34 20.00 5.76
C ASN A 3 -6.72 19.94 6.43
N GLN A 4 -7.64 19.15 5.91
CA GLN A 4 -8.88 18.80 6.64
C GLN A 4 -8.57 17.62 7.56
N ARG A 5 -8.22 17.91 8.81
CA ARG A 5 -8.34 16.93 9.90
C ARG A 5 -9.82 16.90 10.29
N TYR A 6 -10.47 15.79 10.03
CA TYR A 6 -11.77 15.49 10.65
C TYR A 6 -11.51 15.11 12.13
N PRO A 7 -12.42 15.46 13.07
CA PRO A 7 -12.17 15.33 14.49
C PRO A 7 -11.83 13.89 14.88
N GLU A 8 -10.73 13.74 15.62
CA GLU A 8 -10.37 12.50 16.31
C GLU A 8 -11.54 12.11 17.24
N SER A 9 -11.99 10.86 17.14
CA SER A 9 -12.94 10.30 18.11
C SER A 9 -12.30 10.35 19.50
N ALA A 10 -12.88 11.14 20.38
CA ALA A 10 -12.38 11.37 21.73
C ALA A 10 -12.28 10.06 22.52
N GLY A 11 -11.10 9.76 23.08
CA GLY A 11 -10.99 8.93 24.27
C GLY A 11 -10.39 7.54 24.16
N LYS A 12 -9.60 7.20 23.11
CA LYS A 12 -8.71 6.03 23.19
C LYS A 12 -7.27 6.48 23.46
N THR A 13 -6.64 5.92 24.50
CA THR A 13 -5.18 5.93 24.64
C THR A 13 -4.59 5.52 23.30
N LYS A 14 -3.63 6.32 22.78
CA LYS A 14 -2.95 6.09 21.50
C LYS A 14 -2.30 4.70 21.54
N THR A 15 -3.05 3.68 21.13
CA THR A 15 -2.48 2.38 20.77
C THR A 15 -1.68 2.65 19.52
N GLU A 16 -0.39 2.34 19.53
CA GLU A 16 0.47 2.48 18.35
C GLU A 16 -0.16 1.63 17.23
N THR A 17 -0.70 2.29 16.22
CA THR A 17 -1.31 1.64 15.05
C THR A 17 -0.25 0.79 14.36
N MET A 18 -0.54 -0.50 14.14
CA MET A 18 0.44 -1.42 13.57
C MET A 18 0.66 -1.12 12.08
N ILE A 19 -0.37 -0.84 11.30
CA ILE A 19 -0.31 -0.77 9.84
C ILE A 19 -0.94 0.53 9.32
N THR A 20 -0.25 1.24 8.45
CA THR A 20 -0.87 2.23 7.56
C THR A 20 -1.22 1.54 6.23
N ILE A 21 -2.51 1.39 5.93
CA ILE A 21 -3.00 1.11 4.58
C ILE A 21 -2.98 2.44 3.83
N PHE A 22 -2.20 2.52 2.77
CA PHE A 22 -2.02 3.72 1.98
C PHE A 22 -2.60 3.57 0.59
N THR A 23 -3.49 4.47 0.18
CA THR A 23 -4.07 4.49 -1.17
C THR A 23 -3.73 5.79 -1.89
N PRO A 24 -2.90 5.73 -2.94
CA PRO A 24 -2.77 6.82 -3.91
C PRO A 24 -3.98 6.82 -4.84
N THR A 25 -4.56 8.00 -5.12
CA THR A 25 -5.69 8.11 -6.05
C THR A 25 -5.58 9.33 -6.95
N TYR A 26 -6.01 9.19 -8.20
CA TYR A 26 -6.10 10.28 -9.17
C TYR A 26 -7.20 10.00 -10.18
N ASN A 27 -8.32 10.73 -10.14
CA ASN A 27 -9.49 10.54 -11.00
C ASN A 27 -10.00 9.08 -10.98
N ARG A 28 -10.24 8.55 -9.79
CA ARG A 28 -10.62 7.15 -9.52
C ARG A 28 -11.78 7.02 -8.55
N ALA A 29 -12.74 7.99 -8.59
CA ALA A 29 -13.89 8.03 -7.67
C ALA A 29 -14.67 6.72 -7.63
N GLU A 30 -14.89 6.08 -8.79
CA GLU A 30 -15.68 4.86 -8.93
C GLU A 30 -15.09 3.62 -8.23
N PHE A 31 -13.77 3.59 -7.99
CA PHE A 31 -13.09 2.46 -7.37
C PHE A 31 -13.05 2.55 -5.84
N LEU A 32 -13.29 3.73 -5.25
CA LEU A 32 -13.07 3.94 -3.82
C LEU A 32 -14.10 3.25 -2.93
N ALA A 33 -15.34 3.06 -3.38
CA ALA A 33 -16.35 2.38 -2.58
C ALA A 33 -16.09 0.86 -2.46
N PRO A 34 -15.80 0.10 -3.53
CA PRO A 34 -15.38 -1.30 -3.41
C PRO A 34 -14.11 -1.47 -2.58
N LEU A 35 -13.10 -0.60 -2.77
CA LEU A 35 -11.89 -0.59 -1.98
C LEU A 35 -12.20 -0.42 -0.48
N TYR A 36 -13.02 0.58 -0.12
CA TYR A 36 -13.44 0.80 1.26
C TYR A 36 -14.12 -0.42 1.87
N ASP A 37 -15.00 -1.09 1.12
CA ASP A 37 -15.67 -2.30 1.58
C ASP A 37 -14.65 -3.41 1.90
N SER A 38 -13.61 -3.60 1.11
CA SER A 38 -12.55 -4.58 1.37
C SER A 38 -11.76 -4.25 2.64
N ILE A 39 -11.49 -2.95 2.89
CA ILE A 39 -10.80 -2.46 4.09
C ILE A 39 -11.71 -2.59 5.33
N LYS A 40 -12.96 -2.20 5.19
CA LYS A 40 -13.96 -2.28 6.27
C LYS A 40 -14.18 -3.72 6.74
N ASN A 41 -14.07 -4.70 5.85
CA ASN A 41 -14.30 -6.11 6.13
C ASN A 41 -13.06 -6.85 6.67
N GLN A 42 -11.95 -6.17 6.96
CA GLN A 42 -10.78 -6.81 7.57
C GLN A 42 -11.08 -7.36 8.97
N SER A 43 -10.55 -8.56 9.28
CA SER A 43 -10.73 -9.24 10.58
C SER A 43 -10.01 -8.50 11.73
N SER A 44 -8.86 -7.89 11.47
CA SER A 44 -8.19 -6.97 12.40
C SER A 44 -8.48 -5.52 12.02
N LYS A 45 -8.58 -4.64 13.05
CA LYS A 45 -8.75 -3.19 12.89
C LYS A 45 -7.54 -2.39 13.39
N ASP A 46 -6.41 -3.05 13.61
CA ASP A 46 -5.17 -2.39 14.07
C ASP A 46 -4.44 -1.73 12.88
N PHE A 47 -5.14 -0.85 12.19
CA PHE A 47 -4.62 -0.06 11.08
C PHE A 47 -5.28 1.32 11.01
N GLU A 48 -4.64 2.22 10.27
CA GLU A 48 -5.24 3.43 9.73
C GLU A 48 -5.34 3.33 8.21
N TRP A 49 -6.29 4.03 7.60
CA TRP A 49 -6.35 4.21 6.15
C TRP A 49 -5.99 5.63 5.75
N VAL A 50 -4.88 5.78 5.05
CA VAL A 50 -4.38 7.06 4.52
C VAL A 50 -4.61 7.12 3.03
N ILE A 51 -5.39 8.10 2.57
CA ILE A 51 -5.69 8.35 1.16
C ILE A 51 -4.97 9.62 0.74
N VAL A 52 -4.16 9.55 -0.32
CA VAL A 52 -3.55 10.75 -0.94
C VAL A 52 -4.09 10.92 -2.35
N ASP A 53 -4.89 11.96 -2.53
CA ASP A 53 -5.42 12.41 -3.82
C ASP A 53 -4.37 13.27 -4.53
N ASP A 54 -3.84 12.76 -5.62
CA ASP A 54 -2.82 13.42 -6.44
C ASP A 54 -3.44 14.44 -7.42
N GLY A 55 -4.38 15.24 -6.94
CA GLY A 55 -4.94 16.38 -7.68
C GLY A 55 -6.14 16.02 -8.56
N SER A 56 -7.01 15.09 -8.14
CA SER A 56 -8.21 14.70 -8.88
C SER A 56 -9.11 15.89 -9.21
N THR A 57 -9.74 15.81 -10.37
CA THR A 57 -10.71 16.77 -10.90
C THR A 57 -12.13 16.19 -11.05
N ASP A 58 -12.27 14.88 -10.83
CA ASP A 58 -13.53 14.16 -10.80
C ASP A 58 -14.18 14.22 -9.39
N ASN A 59 -15.13 13.32 -9.13
CA ASN A 59 -15.84 13.22 -7.86
C ASN A 59 -15.04 12.54 -6.73
N THR A 60 -13.74 12.26 -6.90
CA THR A 60 -12.91 11.58 -5.87
C THR A 60 -13.05 12.22 -4.50
N HIS A 61 -12.98 13.57 -4.40
CA HIS A 61 -13.09 14.26 -3.12
C HIS A 61 -14.45 14.05 -2.44
N SER A 62 -15.56 14.20 -3.19
CA SER A 62 -16.91 13.99 -2.64
C SER A 62 -17.13 12.54 -2.21
N THR A 63 -16.66 11.57 -3.01
CA THR A 63 -16.75 10.15 -2.67
C THR A 63 -16.01 9.82 -1.37
N VAL A 64 -14.80 10.36 -1.18
CA VAL A 64 -14.06 10.17 0.09
C VAL A 64 -14.81 10.82 1.25
N ALA A 65 -15.38 12.03 1.07
CA ALA A 65 -16.16 12.70 2.11
C ALA A 65 -17.40 11.88 2.52
N GLU A 66 -18.10 11.26 1.57
CA GLU A 66 -19.22 10.35 1.82
C GLU A 66 -18.79 9.10 2.59
N ILE A 67 -17.68 8.47 2.20
CA ILE A 67 -17.10 7.34 2.91
C ILE A 67 -16.80 7.71 4.37
N ILE A 68 -16.09 8.82 4.60
CA ILE A 68 -15.74 9.28 5.96
C ILE A 68 -17.00 9.57 6.79
N SER A 69 -18.02 10.22 6.19
CA SER A 69 -19.25 10.57 6.89
C SER A 69 -20.10 9.35 7.30
N SER A 70 -20.03 8.27 6.52
CA SER A 70 -20.75 7.01 6.77
C SER A 70 -19.95 5.97 7.55
N HIS A 71 -18.66 6.25 7.81
CA HIS A 71 -17.78 5.34 8.51
C HIS A 71 -18.15 5.22 10.00
N ASP A 72 -18.15 4.01 10.51
CA ASP A 72 -18.55 3.68 11.89
C ASP A 72 -17.46 3.97 12.94
N GLY A 73 -16.31 4.50 12.54
CA GLY A 73 -15.19 4.81 13.43
C GLY A 73 -14.36 3.60 13.87
N SER A 74 -14.52 2.44 13.22
CA SER A 74 -13.79 1.21 13.57
C SER A 74 -12.28 1.32 13.37
N PHE A 75 -11.81 2.23 12.51
CA PHE A 75 -10.41 2.58 12.28
C PHE A 75 -10.29 4.04 11.81
N PRO A 76 -9.14 4.70 11.96
CA PRO A 76 -8.93 6.06 11.46
C PRO A 76 -8.89 6.11 9.92
N ILE A 77 -9.58 7.11 9.32
CA ILE A 77 -9.46 7.45 7.89
C ILE A 77 -8.91 8.85 7.78
N ARG A 78 -7.83 9.03 7.01
CA ARG A 78 -7.15 10.31 6.81
C ARG A 78 -7.01 10.60 5.32
N TYR A 79 -7.52 11.74 4.89
CA TYR A 79 -7.49 12.15 3.49
C TYR A 79 -6.63 13.41 3.31
N PHE A 80 -5.78 13.36 2.29
CA PHE A 80 -4.91 14.48 1.90
C PHE A 80 -5.02 14.71 0.40
N LYS A 81 -5.10 15.97 -0.03
CA LYS A 81 -5.06 16.35 -1.44
C LYS A 81 -3.84 17.20 -1.73
N LYS A 82 -3.17 16.91 -2.85
CA LYS A 82 -1.99 17.64 -3.33
C LYS A 82 -2.12 17.97 -4.82
N PRO A 83 -1.34 18.92 -5.34
CA PRO A 83 -1.20 19.10 -6.79
C PRO A 83 -0.68 17.83 -7.45
N ASN A 84 -1.17 17.52 -8.67
CA ASN A 84 -0.77 16.32 -9.40
C ASN A 84 0.73 16.29 -9.70
N GLY A 85 1.42 15.31 -9.15
CA GLY A 85 2.86 15.07 -9.29
C GLY A 85 3.22 13.63 -9.62
N GLY A 86 2.22 12.74 -9.73
CA GLY A 86 2.39 11.31 -9.98
C GLY A 86 2.38 10.46 -8.71
N LYS A 87 2.07 9.16 -8.88
CA LYS A 87 1.90 8.17 -7.80
C LYS A 87 3.06 8.19 -6.79
N HIS A 88 4.29 8.28 -7.28
CA HIS A 88 5.49 8.28 -6.43
C HIS A 88 5.54 9.47 -5.45
N THR A 89 5.05 10.66 -5.85
CA THR A 89 4.98 11.83 -4.97
C THR A 89 3.86 11.68 -3.93
N ALA A 90 2.77 10.99 -4.30
CA ALA A 90 1.71 10.64 -3.36
C ALA A 90 2.20 9.61 -2.33
N ILE A 91 3.01 8.62 -2.75
CA ILE A 91 3.64 7.66 -1.83
C ILE A 91 4.55 8.38 -0.84
N ASN A 92 5.43 9.29 -1.28
CA ASN A 92 6.29 10.05 -0.39
C ASN A 92 5.47 10.83 0.66
N MET A 93 4.39 11.48 0.23
CA MET A 93 3.50 12.19 1.15
C MET A 93 2.84 11.22 2.14
N GLY A 94 2.33 10.08 1.65
CA GLY A 94 1.73 9.04 2.48
C GLY A 94 2.68 8.50 3.54
N VAL A 95 3.92 8.18 3.16
CA VAL A 95 4.99 7.74 4.08
C VAL A 95 5.30 8.78 5.15
N ASN A 96 5.31 10.07 4.79
CA ASN A 96 5.59 11.15 5.74
C ASN A 96 4.49 11.33 6.79
N VAL A 97 3.22 11.12 6.41
CA VAL A 97 2.08 11.27 7.32
C VAL A 97 1.68 9.97 8.02
N ALA A 98 2.22 8.83 7.60
CA ALA A 98 1.92 7.51 8.17
C ALA A 98 2.25 7.44 9.67
N GLU A 99 1.32 6.88 10.45
CA GLU A 99 1.45 6.63 11.89
C GLU A 99 1.71 5.15 12.20
N GLY A 100 1.43 4.25 11.25
CA GLY A 100 1.68 2.81 11.38
C GLY A 100 3.17 2.46 11.32
N GLU A 101 3.57 1.43 12.05
CA GLU A 101 4.92 0.87 11.98
C GLU A 101 5.20 0.25 10.60
N LEU A 102 4.18 -0.35 10.00
CA LEU A 102 4.19 -0.90 8.65
C LEU A 102 3.40 -0.02 7.68
N PHE A 103 3.80 -0.06 6.43
CA PHE A 103 3.20 0.68 5.34
C PHE A 103 2.85 -0.28 4.21
N LEU A 104 1.56 -0.43 3.93
CA LEU A 104 0.99 -1.24 2.85
C LEU A 104 0.44 -0.30 1.78
N ILE A 105 0.99 -0.37 0.57
CA ILE A 105 0.41 0.32 -0.58
C ILE A 105 -0.74 -0.53 -1.13
N LEU A 106 -1.93 0.05 -1.18
CA LEU A 106 -3.14 -0.54 -1.76
C LEU A 106 -3.69 0.39 -2.82
N ASP A 107 -3.54 0.00 -4.08
CA ASP A 107 -4.01 0.79 -5.21
C ASP A 107 -5.55 0.93 -5.19
N SER A 108 -6.05 2.02 -5.75
CA SER A 108 -7.48 2.36 -5.63
C SER A 108 -8.42 1.38 -6.34
N ASP A 109 -7.93 0.60 -7.30
CA ASP A 109 -8.66 -0.40 -8.08
C ASP A 109 -8.45 -1.85 -7.59
N ASP A 110 -7.73 -2.03 -6.48
CA ASP A 110 -7.41 -3.32 -5.88
C ASP A 110 -8.15 -3.54 -4.55
N GLU A 111 -8.00 -4.73 -3.94
CA GLU A 111 -8.72 -5.13 -2.72
C GLU A 111 -7.80 -5.93 -1.79
N LEU A 112 -8.21 -6.05 -0.53
CA LEU A 112 -7.57 -6.93 0.45
C LEU A 112 -8.48 -8.13 0.75
N PRO A 113 -7.95 -9.38 0.79
CA PRO A 113 -8.71 -10.49 1.34
C PRO A 113 -9.02 -10.24 2.84
N PRO A 114 -10.12 -10.78 3.38
CA PRO A 114 -10.63 -10.40 4.73
C PRO A 114 -9.64 -10.59 5.88
N THR A 115 -8.63 -11.44 5.73
CA THR A 115 -7.64 -11.74 6.77
C THR A 115 -6.25 -11.15 6.48
N ALA A 116 -6.13 -10.25 5.50
CA ALA A 116 -4.84 -9.72 5.07
C ALA A 116 -4.10 -9.02 6.22
N ILE A 117 -4.77 -8.12 6.93
CA ILE A 117 -4.17 -7.34 8.02
C ILE A 117 -3.73 -8.25 9.16
N GLU A 118 -4.58 -9.15 9.63
CA GLU A 118 -4.26 -10.14 10.66
C GLU A 118 -3.04 -11.01 10.26
N THR A 119 -2.98 -11.42 8.99
CA THR A 119 -1.87 -12.21 8.46
C THR A 119 -0.57 -11.41 8.47
N ILE A 120 -0.59 -10.16 8.00
CA ILE A 120 0.57 -9.27 8.02
C ILE A 120 1.07 -9.07 9.45
N GLU A 121 0.18 -8.75 10.38
CA GLU A 121 0.52 -8.58 11.80
C GLU A 121 1.21 -9.82 12.39
N LYS A 122 0.61 -11.01 12.16
CA LYS A 122 1.15 -12.27 12.64
C LYS A 122 2.55 -12.53 12.10
N ARG A 123 2.77 -12.31 10.81
CA ARG A 123 4.07 -12.50 10.16
C ARG A 123 5.09 -11.46 10.63
N TYR A 124 4.68 -10.21 10.78
CA TYR A 124 5.57 -9.16 11.26
C TYR A 124 6.01 -9.35 12.71
N LYS A 125 5.14 -9.80 13.60
CA LYS A 125 5.48 -10.13 15.00
C LYS A 125 6.65 -11.11 15.11
N MET A 126 6.83 -12.00 14.13
CA MET A 126 7.96 -12.95 14.10
C MET A 126 9.32 -12.29 13.83
N ILE A 127 9.32 -11.08 13.26
CA ILE A 127 10.53 -10.39 12.81
C ILE A 127 10.73 -8.99 13.42
N MET A 128 9.89 -8.58 14.36
CA MET A 128 9.93 -7.21 14.93
C MET A 128 11.31 -6.82 15.48
N SER A 129 12.01 -7.76 16.11
CA SER A 129 13.33 -7.55 16.69
C SER A 129 14.47 -7.59 15.65
N ASP A 130 14.25 -8.18 14.49
CA ASP A 130 15.27 -8.28 13.43
C ASP A 130 15.29 -7.01 12.57
N LYS A 131 16.28 -6.15 12.82
CA LYS A 131 16.44 -4.89 12.09
C LYS A 131 17.10 -5.04 10.70
N THR A 132 17.50 -6.24 10.33
CA THR A 132 18.00 -6.55 8.97
C THR A 132 16.84 -6.78 7.99
N LEU A 133 15.61 -6.98 8.52
CA LEU A 133 14.42 -7.16 7.73
C LEU A 133 13.63 -5.84 7.62
N SER A 134 13.36 -5.43 6.40
CA SER A 134 12.61 -4.21 6.07
C SER A 134 11.10 -4.34 6.24
N GLY A 135 10.60 -5.56 6.44
CA GLY A 135 9.18 -5.84 6.52
C GLY A 135 8.85 -7.26 6.09
N VAL A 136 7.64 -7.43 5.55
CA VAL A 136 7.09 -8.73 5.12
C VAL A 136 6.63 -8.66 3.67
N CYS A 137 6.51 -9.82 3.01
CA CYS A 137 6.08 -9.92 1.63
C CYS A 137 5.20 -11.15 1.44
N GLY A 138 3.97 -10.96 0.96
CA GLY A 138 3.03 -12.02 0.66
C GLY A 138 2.65 -12.05 -0.82
N TYR A 139 1.78 -12.99 -1.18
CA TYR A 139 1.30 -13.11 -2.56
C TYR A 139 0.23 -12.09 -2.88
N MET A 140 0.20 -11.73 -4.17
CA MET A 140 -0.97 -11.19 -4.85
C MET A 140 -1.71 -12.32 -5.56
N ALA A 141 -3.02 -12.21 -5.64
CA ALA A 141 -3.87 -13.13 -6.40
C ALA A 141 -4.90 -12.34 -7.22
N HIS A 142 -5.45 -13.00 -8.24
CA HIS A 142 -6.65 -12.55 -8.89
C HIS A 142 -7.86 -12.70 -7.94
N ARG A 143 -8.95 -11.92 -8.17
CA ARG A 143 -10.19 -12.03 -7.37
C ARG A 143 -10.81 -13.43 -7.42
N ASN A 144 -10.50 -14.25 -8.44
CA ASN A 144 -10.89 -15.66 -8.51
C ASN A 144 -10.05 -16.59 -7.62
N GLY A 145 -9.03 -16.07 -6.91
CA GLY A 145 -8.14 -16.80 -6.02
C GLY A 145 -6.89 -17.39 -6.68
N GLU A 146 -6.69 -17.20 -7.98
CA GLU A 146 -5.50 -17.64 -8.69
C GLU A 146 -4.30 -16.76 -8.33
N ILE A 147 -3.20 -17.38 -7.85
CA ILE A 147 -2.00 -16.67 -7.44
C ILE A 147 -1.31 -16.05 -8.66
N ILE A 148 -0.94 -14.78 -8.56
CA ILE A 148 -0.16 -14.09 -9.57
C ILE A 148 1.31 -14.47 -9.41
N GLY A 149 1.86 -15.12 -10.45
CA GLY A 149 3.27 -15.56 -10.46
C GLY A 149 3.51 -16.96 -9.93
N LYS A 150 4.74 -17.22 -9.48
CA LYS A 150 5.15 -18.56 -9.04
C LYS A 150 5.11 -18.69 -7.52
N PRO A 151 4.61 -19.82 -6.99
CA PRO A 151 4.65 -20.08 -5.56
C PRO A 151 6.07 -20.09 -4.99
N ILE A 152 6.25 -19.52 -3.79
CA ILE A 152 7.48 -19.58 -3.00
C ILE A 152 7.16 -20.08 -1.60
N ILE A 153 8.09 -20.77 -0.98
CA ILE A 153 8.01 -21.18 0.42
C ILE A 153 8.44 -20.04 1.34
N ASN A 154 8.13 -20.16 2.64
CA ASN A 154 8.66 -19.24 3.65
C ASN A 154 10.18 -19.08 3.55
N THR A 155 10.64 -17.85 3.37
CA THR A 155 12.07 -17.54 3.28
C THR A 155 12.33 -16.08 3.66
N THR A 156 13.59 -15.71 3.79
CA THR A 156 14.00 -14.31 3.82
C THR A 156 14.75 -14.00 2.53
N ALA A 157 14.29 -13.00 1.79
CA ALA A 157 14.90 -12.60 0.52
C ALA A 157 14.72 -11.09 0.29
N SER A 158 15.64 -10.48 -0.44
CA SER A 158 15.44 -9.15 -0.98
C SER A 158 14.60 -9.22 -2.27
N SER A 159 14.03 -8.09 -2.70
CA SER A 159 13.29 -8.00 -3.97
C SER A 159 14.14 -8.46 -5.16
N LEU A 160 15.45 -8.19 -5.14
CA LEU A 160 16.38 -8.66 -6.16
C LEU A 160 16.59 -10.18 -6.09
N GLU A 161 16.77 -10.75 -4.89
CA GLU A 161 16.91 -12.21 -4.73
C GLU A 161 15.65 -12.94 -5.18
N LEU A 162 14.46 -12.41 -4.91
CA LEU A 162 13.21 -12.97 -5.40
C LEU A 162 13.20 -13.08 -6.92
N ARG A 163 13.57 -12.02 -7.63
CA ARG A 163 13.57 -11.99 -9.10
C ARG A 163 14.66 -12.88 -9.71
N TYR A 164 15.90 -12.73 -9.26
CA TYR A 164 17.07 -13.30 -9.95
C TYR A 164 17.55 -14.65 -9.38
N LYS A 165 17.36 -14.91 -8.08
CA LYS A 165 17.77 -16.15 -7.45
C LYS A 165 16.63 -17.18 -7.38
N HIS A 166 15.44 -16.69 -7.01
CA HIS A 166 14.26 -17.55 -6.87
C HIS A 166 13.39 -17.61 -8.14
N ASN A 167 13.73 -16.82 -9.18
CA ASN A 167 13.00 -16.75 -10.45
C ASN A 167 11.49 -16.49 -10.26
N ILE A 168 11.14 -15.65 -9.26
CA ILE A 168 9.77 -15.26 -9.04
C ILE A 168 9.36 -14.27 -10.14
N SER A 169 8.40 -14.70 -10.95
CA SER A 169 7.70 -13.86 -11.92
C SER A 169 6.36 -13.43 -11.33
N GLY A 170 5.86 -12.28 -11.73
CA GLY A 170 4.61 -11.72 -11.19
C GLY A 170 4.86 -10.74 -10.05
N ASP A 171 3.80 -10.08 -9.65
CA ASP A 171 3.85 -9.07 -8.62
C ASP A 171 3.68 -9.72 -7.23
N MET A 172 4.38 -9.18 -6.27
CA MET A 172 4.30 -9.54 -4.85
C MET A 172 3.83 -8.32 -4.06
N CYS A 173 3.22 -8.56 -2.91
CA CYS A 173 2.81 -7.49 -2.01
C CYS A 173 3.89 -7.28 -0.93
N GLU A 174 4.75 -6.31 -1.14
CA GLU A 174 5.71 -5.86 -0.15
C GLU A 174 5.05 -4.91 0.85
N VAL A 175 5.17 -5.22 2.14
CA VAL A 175 4.73 -4.39 3.26
C VAL A 175 5.97 -3.98 4.04
N PHE A 176 6.40 -2.74 3.86
CA PHE A 176 7.64 -2.25 4.45
C PHE A 176 7.43 -1.63 5.83
N ARG A 177 8.47 -1.63 6.65
CA ARG A 177 8.53 -0.73 7.80
C ARG A 177 8.47 0.71 7.29
N THR A 178 7.61 1.52 7.87
CA THR A 178 7.49 2.95 7.53
C THR A 178 8.83 3.68 7.67
N SER A 179 9.63 3.31 8.68
CA SER A 179 10.97 3.87 8.90
C SER A 179 11.93 3.59 7.74
N VAL A 180 11.84 2.40 7.11
CA VAL A 180 12.65 2.05 5.94
C VAL A 180 12.23 2.88 4.73
N LEU A 181 10.94 3.03 4.46
CA LEU A 181 10.50 3.88 3.35
C LEU A 181 10.91 5.35 3.54
N LYS A 182 10.95 5.86 4.77
CA LYS A 182 11.47 7.20 5.08
C LYS A 182 12.97 7.32 4.78
N GLU A 183 13.75 6.24 4.89
CA GLU A 183 15.18 6.21 4.52
C GLU A 183 15.39 6.21 2.99
N PHE A 184 14.43 5.67 2.23
CA PHE A 184 14.53 5.52 0.77
C PHE A 184 13.37 6.22 0.04
N PRO A 185 13.24 7.55 0.08
CA PRO A 185 12.18 8.23 -0.62
C PRO A 185 12.30 8.08 -2.13
N PHE A 186 11.16 8.15 -2.81
CA PHE A 186 11.11 8.26 -4.27
C PHE A 186 11.71 9.59 -4.72
N PRO A 187 12.50 9.61 -5.79
CA PRO A 187 12.99 10.86 -6.37
C PRO A 187 11.82 11.66 -6.95
N GLU A 188 11.79 12.96 -6.68
CA GLU A 188 10.83 13.89 -7.25
C GLU A 188 11.55 14.82 -8.22
N ILE A 189 11.43 14.52 -9.52
CA ILE A 189 12.07 15.29 -10.58
C ILE A 189 11.00 16.18 -11.24
N SER A 190 11.28 17.47 -11.34
CA SER A 190 10.33 18.42 -11.93
C SER A 190 9.95 18.03 -13.37
N GLY A 191 8.64 17.91 -13.62
CA GLY A 191 8.10 17.50 -14.92
C GLY A 191 7.91 15.99 -15.10
N GLU A 192 8.55 15.14 -14.26
CA GLU A 192 8.39 13.71 -14.29
C GLU A 192 7.19 13.28 -13.41
N LYS A 193 6.21 12.61 -14.00
CA LYS A 193 5.03 12.11 -13.29
C LYS A 193 5.01 10.60 -13.08
N PHE A 194 6.02 9.91 -13.57
CA PHE A 194 6.15 8.47 -13.43
C PHE A 194 7.51 8.09 -12.85
N CYS A 195 7.49 7.34 -11.76
CA CYS A 195 8.66 6.67 -11.20
C CYS A 195 8.26 5.23 -10.83
N PRO A 196 8.90 4.20 -11.42
CA PRO A 196 8.58 2.82 -11.09
C PRO A 196 8.95 2.49 -9.65
N GLU A 197 8.08 1.80 -8.92
CA GLU A 197 8.33 1.37 -7.54
C GLU A 197 9.59 0.52 -7.41
N ALA A 198 9.89 -0.29 -8.42
CA ALA A 198 11.10 -1.11 -8.48
C ALA A 198 12.40 -0.31 -8.28
N LEU A 199 12.43 0.99 -8.63
CA LEU A 199 13.60 1.84 -8.37
C LEU A 199 13.91 1.92 -6.87
N VAL A 200 12.89 2.11 -6.05
CA VAL A 200 13.05 2.21 -4.59
C VAL A 200 13.20 0.84 -3.98
N TRP A 201 12.42 -0.16 -4.40
CA TRP A 201 12.55 -1.54 -3.93
C TRP A 201 13.96 -2.11 -4.15
N ASN A 202 14.57 -1.84 -5.30
CA ASN A 202 15.94 -2.27 -5.60
C ASN A 202 16.99 -1.55 -4.72
N ARG A 203 16.76 -0.30 -4.34
CA ARG A 203 17.64 0.43 -3.39
C ARG A 203 17.52 -0.16 -1.98
N ILE A 204 16.31 -0.44 -1.52
CA ILE A 204 16.05 -1.11 -0.23
C ILE A 204 16.70 -2.50 -0.21
N ALA A 205 16.60 -3.25 -1.32
CA ALA A 205 17.13 -4.60 -1.48
C ALA A 205 18.66 -4.71 -1.36
N GLN A 206 19.39 -3.61 -1.51
CA GLN A 206 20.84 -3.57 -1.28
C GLN A 206 21.22 -3.65 0.20
N LYS A 207 20.30 -3.24 1.09
CA LYS A 207 20.57 -3.16 2.53
C LYS A 207 19.70 -4.12 3.34
N TYR A 208 18.49 -4.40 2.90
CA TYR A 208 17.49 -5.12 3.66
C TYR A 208 16.92 -6.32 2.90
N ARG A 209 16.36 -7.26 3.65
CA ARG A 209 15.54 -8.34 3.13
C ARG A 209 14.10 -8.23 3.67
N LEU A 210 13.21 -9.06 3.18
CA LEU A 210 11.83 -9.21 3.62
C LEU A 210 11.62 -10.65 4.13
N LEU A 211 10.75 -10.84 5.11
CA LEU A 211 10.17 -12.15 5.38
C LEU A 211 9.13 -12.43 4.31
N VAL A 212 9.38 -13.42 3.46
CA VAL A 212 8.47 -13.84 2.39
C VAL A 212 7.67 -15.05 2.83
N PHE A 213 6.35 -15.04 2.63
CA PHE A 213 5.44 -16.08 3.07
C PHE A 213 4.36 -16.38 2.00
N PRO A 214 3.78 -17.61 2.02
CA PRO A 214 2.89 -18.08 0.95
C PRO A 214 1.41 -17.72 1.14
N ASP A 215 1.08 -16.75 1.99
CA ASP A 215 -0.31 -16.32 2.15
C ASP A 215 -0.64 -15.23 1.14
N VAL A 216 -1.86 -15.25 0.59
CA VAL A 216 -2.39 -14.17 -0.24
C VAL A 216 -2.85 -13.03 0.68
N ILE A 217 -2.29 -11.85 0.48
CA ILE A 217 -2.62 -10.64 1.26
C ILE A 217 -3.09 -9.46 0.40
N TYR A 218 -3.23 -9.68 -0.92
CA TYR A 218 -3.60 -8.64 -1.87
C TYR A 218 -4.36 -9.26 -3.05
N LEU A 219 -5.45 -8.62 -3.49
CA LEU A 219 -6.25 -9.04 -4.63
C LEU A 219 -6.24 -7.96 -5.71
N ARG A 220 -5.92 -8.35 -6.94
CA ARG A 220 -5.95 -7.46 -8.09
C ARG A 220 -6.37 -8.18 -9.35
N ASP A 221 -6.96 -7.45 -10.26
CA ASP A 221 -7.15 -7.89 -11.65
C ASP A 221 -6.54 -6.83 -12.57
N TYR A 222 -5.99 -7.28 -13.69
CA TYR A 222 -5.51 -6.35 -14.72
C TYR A 222 -6.71 -5.75 -15.44
N ILE A 223 -6.82 -4.42 -15.41
CA ILE A 223 -7.86 -3.67 -16.13
C ILE A 223 -7.28 -3.27 -17.49
N ASP A 224 -8.00 -3.57 -18.56
CA ASP A 224 -7.63 -3.16 -19.92
C ASP A 224 -7.44 -1.63 -19.97
N GLY A 225 -6.30 -1.18 -20.52
CA GLY A 225 -5.97 0.25 -20.60
C GLY A 225 -5.32 0.83 -19.34
N GLY A 226 -4.96 0.01 -18.36
CA GLY A 226 -4.21 0.41 -17.16
C GLY A 226 -2.80 0.93 -17.45
N VAL A 227 -2.11 1.43 -16.43
CA VAL A 227 -0.74 1.97 -16.54
C VAL A 227 0.23 0.95 -17.12
N THR A 228 0.05 -0.34 -16.80
CA THR A 228 0.88 -1.43 -17.29
C THR A 228 0.84 -1.58 -18.83
N ASP A 229 -0.32 -1.42 -19.43
CA ASP A 229 -0.49 -1.48 -20.89
C ASP A 229 0.18 -0.32 -21.61
N ASN A 230 0.26 0.84 -20.96
CA ASN A 230 0.86 2.05 -21.51
C ASN A 230 2.38 2.04 -21.42
N ILE A 231 2.98 1.37 -20.44
CA ILE A 231 4.45 1.25 -20.30
C ILE A 231 5.04 0.44 -21.48
N VAL A 232 4.33 -0.55 -21.99
CA VAL A 232 4.77 -1.36 -23.13
C VAL A 232 4.76 -0.55 -24.44
N ARG A 233 3.97 0.53 -24.53
CA ARG A 233 3.87 1.39 -25.74
C ARG A 233 4.89 2.53 -25.79
N ILE A 234 5.65 2.75 -24.73
CA ILE A 234 6.66 3.84 -24.64
C ILE A 234 8.09 3.32 -24.93
N ARG A 235 8.24 2.09 -25.38
CA ARG A 235 9.53 1.51 -25.82
C ARG A 235 9.67 1.54 -27.33
#